data_133b965bef2ca4e47e9f7f76f88b9d44
#
_entry.id   133b965bef2ca4e47e9f7f76f88b9d44
#
_cell.length_a   1.000
_cell.length_b   1.000
_cell.length_c   1.000
_cell.angle_alpha   90.00
_cell.angle_beta   90.00
_cell.angle_gamma   90.00
#
_symmetry.space_group_name_H-M   'P 1'
#
loop_
_entity.id
_entity.type
_entity.pdbx_description
1 polymer ?
#
loop_
_entity_poly.entity_id
_entity_poly.type
_entity_poly.pdbx_seq_one_letter_code
_entity_poly.pdbx_strand_id
1 'polypeptide(L)'
;DHTDNTGNKKVISAKSGKMIISDNEKYMELTLYNGNSYIELTDNKNKKSNHRKITFEEDLIRFDLSSFDLKNSEILYKGHYAMLNNSQLENSIDSLNKRVYEKELLIQNRLLENYKYKENNKSDSTININYLNQKKIHQTAINKLRILKSVSNSNANDLRYKRAIISKHKIEWHRKISLAFACLIMFLIGAPLGSIIRKGGFSIPLLISIVLFVLYYVISITGEKTAKDLSISPFEGMWIANIIFIPISLILIVLSLKNSRLPKIS
;
A
#
# COMPACT_ATOMS: atom_id res chain seq x y z
N ASP A 1 6.04 19.40 -24.55
CA ASP A 1 6.03 17.97 -24.32
C ASP A 1 6.98 17.65 -23.15
N HIS A 2 6.45 17.03 -22.10
CA HIS A 2 7.18 16.73 -20.86
C HIS A 2 7.46 15.22 -20.70
N THR A 3 7.24 14.44 -21.75
CA THR A 3 7.34 12.97 -21.69
C THR A 3 8.73 12.45 -21.28
N ASP A 4 9.79 13.23 -21.52
CA ASP A 4 11.18 12.76 -21.32
C ASP A 4 11.89 13.43 -20.13
N ASN A 5 11.21 14.16 -19.26
CA ASN A 5 11.80 14.93 -18.15
C ASN A 5 12.98 15.86 -18.54
N THR A 6 13.08 16.22 -19.83
CA THR A 6 14.21 16.97 -20.39
C THR A 6 13.88 18.45 -20.67
N GLY A 7 12.77 18.97 -20.13
CA GLY A 7 12.31 20.35 -20.34
C GLY A 7 11.44 20.53 -21.58
N ASN A 8 11.01 21.76 -21.83
CA ASN A 8 10.14 22.11 -22.95
C ASN A 8 10.91 22.18 -24.27
N LYS A 9 11.20 21.05 -24.88
CA LYS A 9 11.95 20.98 -26.16
C LYS A 9 11.08 21.24 -27.40
N LYS A 10 9.76 21.13 -27.29
CA LYS A 10 8.84 21.33 -28.40
C LYS A 10 7.70 22.23 -27.98
N VAL A 11 7.51 23.34 -28.68
CA VAL A 11 6.40 24.28 -28.48
C VAL A 11 5.66 24.42 -29.78
N ILE A 12 4.34 24.31 -29.78
CA ILE A 12 3.48 24.47 -30.93
C ILE A 12 2.53 25.64 -30.65
N SER A 13 2.44 26.58 -31.58
CA SER A 13 1.51 27.69 -31.55
C SER A 13 0.66 27.66 -32.80
N ALA A 14 -0.66 27.68 -32.65
CA ALA A 14 -1.60 27.67 -33.77
C ALA A 14 -2.65 28.78 -33.60
N LYS A 15 -3.25 29.25 -34.69
CA LYS A 15 -4.32 30.24 -34.65
C LYS A 15 -5.65 29.69 -34.14
N SER A 16 -5.93 28.43 -34.48
CA SER A 16 -7.12 27.72 -34.03
C SER A 16 -6.82 26.24 -33.95
N GLY A 17 -7.63 25.50 -33.19
CA GLY A 17 -7.52 24.05 -33.09
C GLY A 17 -8.86 23.44 -32.76
N LYS A 18 -9.04 22.18 -33.13
CA LYS A 18 -10.20 21.34 -32.83
C LYS A 18 -9.75 20.10 -32.12
N MET A 19 -10.38 19.78 -31.00
CA MET A 19 -10.10 18.57 -30.24
C MET A 19 -11.31 17.63 -30.33
N ILE A 20 -11.06 16.40 -30.72
CA ILE A 20 -12.10 15.36 -30.89
C ILE A 20 -11.60 14.08 -30.21
N ILE A 21 -12.48 13.41 -29.50
CA ILE A 21 -12.22 12.05 -29.04
C ILE A 21 -12.64 11.09 -30.15
N SER A 22 -11.77 10.16 -30.53
CA SER A 22 -12.04 9.14 -31.55
C SER A 22 -13.24 8.28 -31.13
N ASP A 23 -14.02 7.79 -32.09
CA ASP A 23 -15.21 6.94 -31.87
C ASP A 23 -14.90 5.70 -30.99
N ASN A 24 -13.67 5.24 -30.98
CA ASN A 24 -13.20 4.13 -30.13
C ASN A 24 -12.79 4.55 -28.71
N GLU A 25 -12.90 5.82 -28.35
CA GLU A 25 -12.48 6.41 -27.05
C GLU A 25 -11.01 6.15 -26.67
N LYS A 26 -10.20 5.58 -27.57
CA LYS A 26 -8.80 5.22 -27.31
C LYS A 26 -7.82 6.35 -27.61
N TYR A 27 -8.19 7.27 -28.47
CA TYR A 27 -7.34 8.36 -28.91
C TYR A 27 -8.07 9.70 -28.84
N MET A 28 -7.36 10.71 -28.41
CA MET A 28 -7.78 12.12 -28.53
C MET A 28 -7.00 12.74 -29.67
N GLU A 29 -7.69 13.25 -30.67
CA GLU A 29 -7.13 13.91 -31.83
C GLU A 29 -7.24 15.42 -31.67
N LEU A 30 -6.10 16.10 -31.69
CA LEU A 30 -5.98 17.54 -31.67
C LEU A 30 -5.51 17.99 -33.06
N THR A 31 -6.42 18.56 -33.83
CA THR A 31 -6.12 19.17 -35.12
C THR A 31 -5.86 20.64 -34.93
N LEU A 32 -4.68 21.11 -35.30
CA LEU A 32 -4.25 22.51 -35.19
C LEU A 32 -4.18 23.13 -36.59
N TYR A 33 -4.65 24.37 -36.73
CA TYR A 33 -4.69 25.08 -38.00
C TYR A 33 -3.81 26.33 -37.97
N ASN A 34 -3.05 26.50 -39.05
CA ASN A 34 -2.21 27.68 -39.31
C ASN A 34 -1.28 28.04 -38.17
N GLY A 35 -0.25 27.21 -37.96
CA GLY A 35 0.64 27.35 -36.84
C GLY A 35 2.12 27.23 -37.14
N ASN A 36 2.90 27.33 -36.08
CA ASN A 36 4.34 27.11 -36.07
C ASN A 36 4.71 26.15 -34.96
N SER A 37 5.54 25.14 -35.27
CA SER A 37 6.17 24.25 -34.32
C SER A 37 7.63 24.64 -34.13
N TYR A 38 8.06 24.83 -32.90
CA TYR A 38 9.42 25.14 -32.50
C TYR A 38 9.99 23.94 -31.77
N ILE A 39 11.11 23.44 -32.29
CA ILE A 39 11.76 22.25 -31.71
C ILE A 39 13.20 22.62 -31.40
N GLU A 40 13.61 22.41 -30.16
CA GLU A 40 14.99 22.54 -29.71
C GLU A 40 15.73 21.22 -29.89
N LEU A 41 16.72 21.20 -30.79
CA LEU A 41 17.58 20.05 -31.03
C LEU A 41 18.84 20.19 -30.18
N THR A 42 18.88 19.53 -29.03
CA THR A 42 20.07 19.49 -28.18
C THR A 42 21.04 18.45 -28.72
N ASP A 43 22.16 18.88 -29.29
CA ASP A 43 23.25 17.98 -29.65
C ASP A 43 24.12 17.73 -28.43
N ASN A 44 24.17 16.50 -27.93
CA ASN A 44 24.93 16.12 -26.74
C ASN A 44 26.46 16.30 -26.88
N LYS A 45 26.97 16.58 -28.07
CA LYS A 45 28.42 16.72 -28.32
C LYS A 45 28.88 18.20 -28.33
N ASN A 46 28.02 19.12 -28.68
CA ASN A 46 28.34 20.55 -28.75
C ASN A 46 27.24 21.29 -28.02
N LYS A 47 27.50 21.96 -26.92
CA LYS A 47 26.53 22.77 -26.11
C LYS A 47 25.77 23.87 -26.91
N LYS A 48 25.63 23.75 -28.23
CA LYS A 48 24.81 24.60 -29.08
C LYS A 48 23.45 23.95 -29.30
N SER A 49 22.38 24.55 -28.78
CA SER A 49 21.02 24.20 -29.11
C SER A 49 20.63 24.75 -30.48
N ASN A 50 20.35 23.90 -31.44
CA ASN A 50 19.82 24.26 -32.73
C ASN A 50 18.30 24.35 -32.64
N HIS A 51 17.70 25.44 -33.11
CA HIS A 51 16.25 25.57 -33.15
C HIS A 51 15.74 25.29 -34.56
N ARG A 52 14.72 24.43 -34.64
CA ARG A 52 13.99 24.16 -35.88
C ARG A 52 12.61 24.81 -35.77
N LYS A 53 12.26 25.64 -36.72
CA LYS A 53 10.92 26.18 -36.89
C LYS A 53 10.26 25.49 -38.08
N ILE A 54 9.06 24.91 -37.87
CA ILE A 54 8.24 24.32 -38.93
C ILE A 54 6.92 25.09 -38.94
N THR A 55 6.55 25.61 -40.10
CA THR A 55 5.24 26.23 -40.32
C THR A 55 4.32 25.23 -40.97
N PHE A 56 3.10 25.09 -40.47
CA PHE A 56 2.11 24.15 -40.96
C PHE A 56 0.76 24.85 -41.19
N GLU A 57 0.03 24.38 -42.16
CA GLU A 57 -1.36 24.76 -42.40
C GLU A 57 -2.30 23.91 -41.51
N GLU A 58 -2.01 22.61 -41.41
CA GLU A 58 -2.71 21.66 -40.55
C GLU A 58 -1.71 20.72 -39.90
N ASP A 59 -1.86 20.44 -38.58
CA ASP A 59 -1.06 19.50 -37.83
C ASP A 59 -1.99 18.65 -36.97
N LEU A 60 -1.90 17.33 -37.07
CA LEU A 60 -2.71 16.37 -36.32
C LEU A 60 -1.87 15.70 -35.23
N ILE A 61 -2.19 15.97 -34.00
CA ILE A 61 -1.56 15.35 -32.85
C ILE A 61 -2.52 14.33 -32.23
N ARG A 62 -2.10 13.10 -32.12
CA ARG A 62 -2.85 12.03 -31.44
C ARG A 62 -2.28 11.76 -30.07
N PHE A 63 -3.16 11.82 -29.06
CA PHE A 63 -2.84 11.42 -27.70
C PHE A 63 -3.47 10.06 -27.45
N ASP A 64 -2.68 9.11 -26.99
CA ASP A 64 -3.16 7.79 -26.58
C ASP A 64 -3.84 7.90 -25.20
N LEU A 65 -5.14 7.64 -25.16
CA LEU A 65 -5.96 7.62 -23.96
C LEU A 65 -6.15 6.21 -23.39
N SER A 66 -5.53 5.20 -23.98
CA SER A 66 -5.70 3.81 -23.55
C SER A 66 -5.28 3.59 -22.09
N SER A 67 -4.35 4.42 -21.57
CA SER A 67 -3.97 4.43 -20.16
C SER A 67 -5.02 5.06 -19.22
N PHE A 68 -5.94 5.88 -19.76
CA PHE A 68 -7.05 6.52 -19.05
C PHE A 68 -8.37 5.75 -19.23
N ASP A 69 -8.40 4.68 -20.01
CA ASP A 69 -9.58 3.85 -20.22
C ASP A 69 -10.02 3.26 -18.85
N LEU A 70 -11.25 3.61 -18.43
CA LEU A 70 -11.85 3.13 -17.20
C LEU A 70 -11.89 1.59 -17.14
N LYS A 71 -12.04 0.91 -18.30
CA LYS A 71 -11.99 -0.55 -18.36
C LYS A 71 -10.60 -1.10 -18.03
N ASN A 72 -9.54 -0.43 -18.48
CA ASN A 72 -8.16 -0.80 -18.12
C ASN A 72 -7.86 -0.47 -16.67
N SER A 73 -8.38 0.65 -16.14
CA SER A 73 -8.25 0.99 -14.73
C SER A 73 -9.01 0.00 -13.85
N GLU A 74 -10.21 -0.46 -14.24
CA GLU A 74 -10.91 -1.53 -13.55
C GLU A 74 -10.10 -2.82 -13.49
N ILE A 75 -9.46 -3.22 -14.59
CA ILE A 75 -8.63 -4.43 -14.66
C ILE A 75 -7.38 -4.27 -13.78
N LEU A 76 -6.73 -3.10 -13.81
CA LEU A 76 -5.55 -2.80 -13.00
C LEU A 76 -5.85 -2.78 -11.49
N TYR A 77 -7.01 -2.26 -11.09
CA TYR A 77 -7.39 -2.13 -9.68
C TYR A 77 -8.23 -3.30 -9.17
N LYS A 78 -8.83 -4.11 -10.06
CA LYS A 78 -9.72 -5.24 -9.69
C LYS A 78 -9.06 -6.28 -8.79
N GLY A 79 -7.74 -6.40 -8.84
CA GLY A 79 -6.94 -7.27 -7.97
C GLY A 79 -6.38 -6.58 -6.70
N HIS A 80 -6.62 -5.26 -6.53
CA HIS A 80 -6.10 -4.56 -5.36
C HIS A 80 -6.92 -4.90 -4.11
N TYR A 81 -6.25 -5.26 -3.01
CA TYR A 81 -6.89 -5.73 -1.77
C TYR A 81 -7.98 -4.79 -1.22
N ALA A 82 -7.87 -3.47 -1.44
CA ALA A 82 -8.88 -2.51 -0.99
C ALA A 82 -10.19 -2.57 -1.78
N MET A 83 -10.18 -3.12 -3.00
CA MET A 83 -11.35 -3.25 -3.88
C MET A 83 -12.07 -4.61 -3.73
N LEU A 84 -11.43 -5.58 -3.10
CA LEU A 84 -11.97 -6.93 -2.94
C LEU A 84 -13.10 -6.94 -1.89
N ASN A 85 -14.14 -7.73 -2.13
CA ASN A 85 -15.16 -8.04 -1.13
C ASN A 85 -14.61 -9.04 -0.07
N ASN A 86 -15.36 -9.28 1.01
CA ASN A 86 -14.89 -10.12 2.12
C ASN A 86 -14.57 -11.55 1.68
N SER A 87 -15.42 -12.16 0.83
CA SER A 87 -15.19 -13.51 0.31
C SER A 87 -13.96 -13.58 -0.61
N GLN A 88 -13.76 -12.55 -1.45
CA GLN A 88 -12.57 -12.44 -2.30
C GLN A 88 -11.30 -12.25 -1.47
N LEU A 89 -11.39 -11.48 -0.37
CA LEU A 89 -10.27 -11.30 0.55
C LEU A 89 -9.89 -12.62 1.24
N GLU A 90 -10.86 -13.40 1.71
CA GLU A 90 -10.62 -14.73 2.31
C GLU A 90 -9.94 -15.66 1.32
N ASN A 91 -10.47 -15.81 0.10
CA ASN A 91 -9.87 -16.63 -0.93
C ASN A 91 -8.45 -16.18 -1.30
N SER A 92 -8.21 -14.87 -1.32
CA SER A 92 -6.89 -14.30 -1.57
C SER A 92 -5.91 -14.58 -0.42
N ILE A 93 -6.37 -14.44 0.83
CA ILE A 93 -5.58 -14.75 2.03
C ILE A 93 -5.18 -16.21 2.04
N ASP A 94 -6.10 -17.13 1.75
CA ASP A 94 -5.83 -18.57 1.72
C ASP A 94 -4.83 -18.93 0.62
N SER A 95 -5.01 -18.38 -0.58
CA SER A 95 -4.07 -18.57 -1.69
C SER A 95 -2.67 -18.05 -1.34
N LEU A 96 -2.58 -16.86 -0.73
CA LEU A 96 -1.32 -16.26 -0.33
C LEU A 96 -0.64 -17.06 0.80
N ASN A 97 -1.41 -17.54 1.81
CA ASN A 97 -0.89 -18.39 2.87
C ASN A 97 -0.31 -19.69 2.31
N LYS A 98 -1.01 -20.34 1.37
CA LYS A 98 -0.52 -21.56 0.71
C LYS A 98 0.81 -21.31 0.01
N ARG A 99 0.94 -20.21 -0.74
CA ARG A 99 2.21 -19.85 -1.41
C ARG A 99 3.35 -19.56 -0.44
N VAL A 100 3.05 -18.96 0.71
CA VAL A 100 4.07 -18.73 1.76
C VAL A 100 4.51 -20.07 2.36
N TYR A 101 3.56 -20.93 2.69
CA TYR A 101 3.85 -22.27 3.22
C TYR A 101 4.70 -23.12 2.26
N GLU A 102 4.33 -23.18 0.99
CA GLU A 102 5.11 -23.86 -0.05
C GLU A 102 6.53 -23.30 -0.15
N LYS A 103 6.68 -21.99 -0.07
CA LYS A 103 8.00 -21.35 -0.08
C LYS A 103 8.84 -21.69 1.15
N GLU A 104 8.22 -21.70 2.34
CA GLU A 104 8.88 -22.09 3.59
C GLU A 104 9.35 -23.55 3.53
N LEU A 105 8.53 -24.45 3.00
CA LEU A 105 8.89 -25.86 2.79
C LEU A 105 10.07 -26.02 1.84
N LEU A 106 10.07 -25.28 0.72
CA LEU A 106 11.19 -25.28 -0.25
C LEU A 106 12.50 -24.80 0.39
N ILE A 107 12.44 -23.75 1.21
CA ILE A 107 13.63 -23.23 1.93
C ILE A 107 14.13 -24.29 2.93
N GLN A 108 13.21 -24.90 3.69
CA GLN A 108 13.54 -25.93 4.67
C GLN A 108 14.20 -27.15 3.99
N ASN A 109 13.63 -27.65 2.90
CA ASN A 109 14.19 -28.78 2.15
C ASN A 109 15.59 -28.48 1.62
N ARG A 110 15.82 -27.29 1.05
CA ARG A 110 17.17 -26.87 0.61
C ARG A 110 18.18 -26.79 1.73
N LEU A 111 17.76 -26.34 2.91
CA LEU A 111 18.65 -26.32 4.08
C LEU A 111 18.99 -27.73 4.54
N LEU A 112 18.01 -28.63 4.58
CA LEU A 112 18.19 -30.04 4.97
C LEU A 112 19.09 -30.79 3.98
N GLU A 113 18.93 -30.59 2.67
CA GLU A 113 19.80 -31.17 1.64
C GLU A 113 21.25 -30.74 1.82
N ASN A 114 21.49 -29.46 2.06
CA ASN A 114 22.84 -28.95 2.32
C ASN A 114 23.46 -29.53 3.61
N TYR A 115 22.61 -29.83 4.61
CA TYR A 115 23.05 -30.44 5.86
C TYR A 115 23.36 -31.93 5.70
N LYS A 116 22.53 -32.68 4.98
CA LYS A 116 22.75 -34.12 4.66
C LYS A 116 24.02 -34.34 3.84
N TYR A 117 24.32 -33.45 2.89
CA TYR A 117 25.55 -33.52 2.12
C TYR A 117 26.81 -33.43 3.03
N LYS A 118 26.75 -32.66 4.11
CA LYS A 118 27.84 -32.53 5.08
C LYS A 118 28.01 -33.79 5.93
N GLU A 119 26.93 -34.50 6.25
CA GLU A 119 26.94 -35.70 7.09
C GLU A 119 27.49 -36.90 6.33
N ASN A 120 27.08 -37.11 5.07
CA ASN A 120 27.55 -38.20 4.22
C ASN A 120 29.03 -38.08 3.82
N ASN A 121 29.63 -36.89 3.87
CA ASN A 121 31.06 -36.67 3.61
C ASN A 121 31.96 -36.82 4.86
N LYS A 122 31.40 -37.21 6.00
CA LYS A 122 32.16 -37.48 7.23
C LYS A 122 32.86 -38.85 7.26
N SER A 123 32.48 -39.76 6.37
CA SER A 123 33.12 -41.07 6.26
C SER A 123 34.13 -41.04 5.12
N ASP A 124 35.38 -41.22 5.47
CA ASP A 124 36.53 -41.43 4.62
C ASP A 124 37.16 -40.20 3.96
N SER A 125 38.09 -39.59 4.70
CA SER A 125 39.45 -39.45 4.21
C SER A 125 40.27 -38.71 5.27
N THR A 126 41.29 -39.34 5.77
CA THR A 126 42.50 -38.71 6.28
C THR A 126 43.10 -37.88 5.15
N ILE A 127 42.57 -36.69 4.94
CA ILE A 127 43.06 -35.74 3.95
C ILE A 127 44.36 -35.18 4.53
N ASN A 128 45.50 -35.58 3.95
CA ASN A 128 46.80 -34.99 4.19
C ASN A 128 46.76 -33.53 3.66
N ILE A 129 46.35 -32.60 4.52
CA ILE A 129 46.11 -31.20 4.15
C ILE A 129 47.48 -30.51 4.10
N ASN A 130 48.03 -30.38 2.91
CA ASN A 130 49.21 -29.57 2.64
C ASN A 130 48.88 -28.09 3.03
N TYR A 131 49.76 -27.46 3.81
CA TYR A 131 49.58 -26.09 4.35
C TYR A 131 49.20 -25.03 3.28
N LEU A 132 49.65 -25.21 2.04
CA LEU A 132 49.28 -24.34 0.89
C LEU A 132 47.78 -24.41 0.50
N ASN A 133 47.10 -25.51 0.82
CA ASN A 133 45.67 -25.69 0.55
C ASN A 133 44.78 -25.11 1.66
N GLN A 134 45.26 -24.93 2.88
CA GLN A 134 44.47 -24.42 4.00
C GLN A 134 43.92 -23.02 3.70
N LYS A 135 44.74 -22.11 3.16
CA LYS A 135 44.29 -20.74 2.82
C LYS A 135 43.19 -20.73 1.78
N LYS A 136 43.26 -21.60 0.76
CA LYS A 136 42.21 -21.78 -0.26
C LYS A 136 40.93 -22.37 0.34
N ILE A 137 41.06 -23.37 1.23
CA ILE A 137 39.94 -23.99 1.92
C ILE A 137 39.23 -22.98 2.79
N HIS A 138 39.96 -22.19 3.60
CA HIS A 138 39.34 -21.12 4.41
C HIS A 138 38.65 -20.06 3.57
N GLN A 139 39.30 -19.62 2.47
CA GLN A 139 38.70 -18.63 1.57
C GLN A 139 37.43 -19.15 0.91
N THR A 140 37.41 -20.41 0.48
CA THR A 140 36.25 -21.07 -0.11
C THR A 140 35.13 -21.24 0.92
N ALA A 141 35.46 -21.61 2.16
CA ALA A 141 34.53 -21.72 3.25
C ALA A 141 33.87 -20.37 3.60
N ILE A 142 34.69 -19.30 3.71
CA ILE A 142 34.21 -17.94 3.94
C ILE A 142 33.29 -17.50 2.81
N ASN A 143 33.64 -17.74 1.56
CA ASN A 143 32.81 -17.37 0.42
C ASN A 143 31.49 -18.13 0.41
N LYS A 144 31.49 -19.44 0.70
CA LYS A 144 30.27 -20.24 0.85
C LYS A 144 29.37 -19.71 1.97
N LEU A 145 29.94 -19.36 3.13
CA LEU A 145 29.20 -18.79 4.25
C LEU A 145 28.59 -17.42 3.90
N ARG A 146 29.33 -16.57 3.17
CA ARG A 146 28.80 -15.28 2.69
C ARG A 146 27.62 -15.49 1.74
N ILE A 147 27.73 -16.44 0.82
CA ILE A 147 26.63 -16.78 -0.11
C ILE A 147 25.41 -17.30 0.67
N LEU A 148 25.61 -18.23 1.61
CA LEU A 148 24.52 -18.76 2.45
C LEU A 148 23.85 -17.65 3.26
N LYS A 149 24.62 -16.76 3.86
CA LYS A 149 24.10 -15.58 4.59
C LYS A 149 23.27 -14.66 3.67
N SER A 150 23.80 -14.39 2.48
CA SER A 150 23.10 -13.56 1.48
C SER A 150 21.77 -14.20 1.04
N VAL A 151 21.78 -15.49 0.72
CA VAL A 151 20.58 -16.27 0.32
C VAL A 151 19.58 -16.33 1.47
N SER A 152 20.04 -16.56 2.71
CA SER A 152 19.17 -16.58 3.90
C SER A 152 18.51 -15.23 4.12
N ASN A 153 19.27 -14.14 4.05
CA ASN A 153 18.73 -12.78 4.20
C ASN A 153 17.73 -12.44 3.08
N SER A 154 18.03 -12.82 1.83
CA SER A 154 17.13 -12.62 0.70
C SER A 154 15.80 -13.37 0.89
N ASN A 155 15.86 -14.65 1.30
CA ASN A 155 14.66 -15.44 1.58
C ASN A 155 13.86 -14.87 2.77
N ALA A 156 14.53 -14.42 3.84
CA ALA A 156 13.87 -13.80 4.99
C ALA A 156 13.12 -12.50 4.58
N ASN A 157 13.75 -11.66 3.75
CA ASN A 157 13.13 -10.44 3.24
C ASN A 157 11.93 -10.76 2.31
N ASP A 158 12.05 -11.76 1.43
CA ASP A 158 10.96 -12.20 0.56
C ASP A 158 9.75 -12.72 1.38
N LEU A 159 10.00 -13.55 2.39
CA LEU A 159 8.95 -14.03 3.29
C LEU A 159 8.31 -12.90 4.09
N ARG A 160 9.10 -11.95 4.60
CA ARG A 160 8.58 -10.77 5.29
C ARG A 160 7.69 -9.92 4.38
N TYR A 161 8.11 -9.70 3.14
CA TYR A 161 7.30 -8.98 2.14
C TYR A 161 5.98 -9.69 1.85
N LYS A 162 5.99 -11.02 1.65
CA LYS A 162 4.77 -11.82 1.42
C LYS A 162 3.84 -11.80 2.63
N ARG A 163 4.38 -11.91 3.85
CA ARG A 163 3.59 -11.78 5.08
C ARG A 163 2.98 -10.40 5.23
N ALA A 164 3.69 -9.33 4.82
CA ALA A 164 3.16 -7.97 4.81
C ALA A 164 1.98 -7.82 3.83
N ILE A 165 2.03 -8.48 2.67
CA ILE A 165 0.89 -8.50 1.73
C ILE A 165 -0.32 -9.20 2.38
N ILE A 166 -0.12 -10.35 3.01
CA ILE A 166 -1.19 -11.08 3.73
C ILE A 166 -1.78 -10.20 4.84
N SER A 167 -0.92 -9.52 5.61
CA SER A 167 -1.37 -8.60 6.66
C SER A 167 -2.26 -7.49 6.10
N LYS A 168 -1.90 -6.89 4.96
CA LYS A 168 -2.73 -5.87 4.30
C LYS A 168 -4.13 -6.39 3.92
N HIS A 169 -4.23 -7.62 3.40
CA HIS A 169 -5.53 -8.24 3.09
C HIS A 169 -6.36 -8.50 4.36
N LYS A 170 -5.74 -9.01 5.43
CA LYS A 170 -6.39 -9.22 6.72
C LYS A 170 -6.84 -7.91 7.36
N ILE A 171 -6.02 -6.85 7.29
CA ILE A 171 -6.37 -5.51 7.78
C ILE A 171 -7.62 -5.02 7.06
N GLU A 172 -7.70 -5.16 5.73
CA GLU A 172 -8.85 -4.70 4.96
C GLU A 172 -10.12 -5.48 5.29
N TRP A 173 -10.01 -6.78 5.52
CA TRP A 173 -11.12 -7.62 5.98
C TRP A 173 -11.66 -7.15 7.34
N HIS A 174 -10.78 -6.96 8.32
CA HIS A 174 -11.16 -6.46 9.64
C HIS A 174 -11.67 -5.01 9.60
N ARG A 175 -11.12 -4.17 8.72
CA ARG A 175 -11.51 -2.76 8.57
C ARG A 175 -12.99 -2.60 8.29
N LYS A 176 -13.54 -3.39 7.36
CA LYS A 176 -14.96 -3.31 6.98
C LYS A 176 -15.88 -3.59 8.16
N ILE A 177 -15.56 -4.57 8.97
CA ILE A 177 -16.33 -4.94 10.16
C ILE A 177 -16.09 -3.92 11.28
N SER A 178 -14.85 -3.55 11.55
CA SER A 178 -14.48 -2.60 12.59
C SER A 178 -15.13 -1.23 12.38
N LEU A 179 -15.23 -0.74 11.13
CA LEU A 179 -15.93 0.51 10.81
C LEU A 179 -17.42 0.47 11.13
N ALA A 180 -18.09 -0.66 10.89
CA ALA A 180 -19.49 -0.81 11.26
C ALA A 180 -19.68 -0.70 12.79
N PHE A 181 -18.80 -1.36 13.57
CA PHE A 181 -18.79 -1.23 15.04
C PHE A 181 -18.45 0.20 15.48
N ALA A 182 -17.52 0.87 14.78
CA ALA A 182 -17.19 2.26 15.07
C ALA A 182 -18.40 3.20 14.99
N CYS A 183 -19.20 3.06 13.93
CA CYS A 183 -20.43 3.84 13.77
C CYS A 183 -21.40 3.62 14.94
N LEU A 184 -21.57 2.36 15.36
CA LEU A 184 -22.44 2.01 16.49
C LEU A 184 -21.90 2.59 17.81
N ILE A 185 -20.59 2.47 18.06
CA ILE A 185 -19.93 3.01 19.27
C ILE A 185 -20.08 4.53 19.31
N MET A 186 -19.84 5.23 18.19
CA MET A 186 -19.98 6.68 18.13
C MET A 186 -21.43 7.14 18.37
N PHE A 187 -22.40 6.40 17.86
CA PHE A 187 -23.82 6.64 18.18
C PHE A 187 -24.10 6.46 19.68
N LEU A 188 -23.60 5.36 20.30
CA LEU A 188 -23.77 5.09 21.73
C LEU A 188 -23.06 6.12 22.63
N ILE A 189 -22.08 6.85 22.13
CA ILE A 189 -21.41 7.97 22.82
C ILE A 189 -22.21 9.25 22.63
N GLY A 190 -22.61 9.57 21.42
CA GLY A 190 -23.28 10.83 21.08
C GLY A 190 -24.65 11.01 21.74
N ALA A 191 -25.47 9.96 21.76
CA ALA A 191 -26.82 10.01 22.33
C ALA A 191 -26.82 10.30 23.85
N PRO A 192 -26.01 9.63 24.70
CA PRO A 192 -25.92 9.95 26.12
C PRO A 192 -25.33 11.34 26.39
N LEU A 193 -24.33 11.77 25.64
CA LEU A 193 -23.72 13.10 25.79
C LEU A 193 -24.75 14.20 25.61
N GLY A 194 -25.58 14.09 24.56
CA GLY A 194 -26.67 15.04 24.32
C GLY A 194 -27.71 15.08 25.46
N SER A 195 -27.96 13.95 26.14
CA SER A 195 -28.91 13.89 27.25
C SER A 195 -28.36 14.41 28.58
N ILE A 196 -27.06 14.23 28.84
CA ILE A 196 -26.39 14.63 30.10
C ILE A 196 -26.20 16.15 30.12
N ILE A 197 -25.79 16.76 29.02
CA ILE A 197 -25.39 18.18 28.95
C ILE A 197 -26.56 19.04 28.49
N ARG A 198 -27.62 19.14 29.33
CA ARG A 198 -28.82 19.95 29.01
C ARG A 198 -28.65 21.45 29.21
N LYS A 199 -27.75 21.88 30.13
CA LYS A 199 -27.62 23.29 30.56
C LYS A 199 -26.66 24.13 29.70
N GLY A 200 -25.86 23.52 28.80
CA GLY A 200 -24.82 24.21 28.03
C GLY A 200 -25.19 24.50 26.56
N GLY A 201 -26.42 24.31 26.17
CA GLY A 201 -26.80 24.40 24.75
C GLY A 201 -26.24 23.23 23.92
N PHE A 202 -26.46 23.28 22.60
CA PHE A 202 -26.03 22.23 21.67
C PHE A 202 -24.51 22.18 21.41
N SER A 203 -23.82 23.30 21.65
CA SER A 203 -22.41 23.48 21.28
C SER A 203 -21.45 22.61 22.10
N ILE A 204 -21.67 22.44 23.41
CA ILE A 204 -20.76 21.68 24.30
C ILE A 204 -20.78 20.18 23.98
N PRO A 205 -21.94 19.49 23.87
CA PRO A 205 -21.97 18.09 23.43
C PRO A 205 -21.31 17.84 22.06
N LEU A 206 -21.52 18.76 21.12
CA LEU A 206 -20.93 18.71 19.80
C LEU A 206 -19.40 18.74 19.88
N LEU A 207 -18.84 19.69 20.63
CA LEU A 207 -17.40 19.85 20.78
C LEU A 207 -16.75 18.60 21.41
N ILE A 208 -17.36 18.05 22.47
CA ILE A 208 -16.87 16.84 23.12
C ILE A 208 -16.94 15.64 22.14
N SER A 209 -18.03 15.51 21.37
CA SER A 209 -18.15 14.44 20.39
C SER A 209 -17.08 14.53 19.30
N ILE A 210 -16.72 15.73 18.85
CA ILE A 210 -15.64 15.94 17.88
C ILE A 210 -14.30 15.51 18.48
N VAL A 211 -14.00 15.91 19.70
CA VAL A 211 -12.74 15.52 20.38
C VAL A 211 -12.64 14.00 20.53
N LEU A 212 -13.71 13.33 20.97
CA LEU A 212 -13.74 11.88 21.10
C LEU A 212 -13.58 11.18 19.75
N PHE A 213 -14.21 11.72 18.69
CA PHE A 213 -14.05 11.20 17.35
C PHE A 213 -12.60 11.30 16.85
N VAL A 214 -11.94 12.45 17.07
CA VAL A 214 -10.53 12.64 16.69
C VAL A 214 -9.63 11.67 17.46
N LEU A 215 -9.84 11.47 18.76
CA LEU A 215 -9.10 10.51 19.56
C LEU A 215 -9.28 9.09 19.04
N TYR A 216 -10.53 8.68 18.75
CA TYR A 216 -10.81 7.38 18.14
C TYR A 216 -10.06 7.20 16.83
N TYR A 217 -10.11 8.20 15.95
CA TYR A 217 -9.48 8.17 14.65
C TYR A 217 -7.94 8.03 14.73
N VAL A 218 -7.30 8.80 15.64
CA VAL A 218 -5.86 8.72 15.85
C VAL A 218 -5.45 7.32 16.34
N ILE A 219 -6.18 6.75 17.31
CA ILE A 219 -5.92 5.40 17.82
C ILE A 219 -6.11 4.36 16.71
N SER A 220 -7.16 4.48 15.92
CA SER A 220 -7.47 3.57 14.80
C SER A 220 -6.38 3.59 13.73
N ILE A 221 -5.93 4.77 13.28
CA ILE A 221 -4.83 4.89 12.30
C ILE A 221 -3.52 4.34 12.86
N THR A 222 -3.22 4.60 14.13
CA THR A 222 -1.99 4.11 14.76
C THR A 222 -2.00 2.59 14.84
N GLY A 223 -3.13 1.99 15.21
CA GLY A 223 -3.32 0.53 15.22
C GLY A 223 -3.15 -0.08 13.83
N GLU A 224 -3.76 0.53 12.80
CA GLU A 224 -3.61 0.09 11.41
C GLU A 224 -2.15 0.14 10.95
N LYS A 225 -1.45 1.25 11.22
CA LYS A 225 -0.04 1.42 10.83
C LYS A 225 0.84 0.37 11.48
N THR A 226 0.66 0.14 12.78
CA THR A 226 1.45 -0.85 13.53
C THR A 226 1.19 -2.29 13.04
N ALA A 227 -0.05 -2.60 12.63
CA ALA A 227 -0.38 -3.89 12.01
C ALA A 227 0.20 -4.04 10.59
N LYS A 228 0.29 -2.97 9.81
CA LYS A 228 0.96 -2.96 8.50
C LYS A 228 2.46 -3.22 8.61
N ASP A 229 3.08 -2.73 9.68
CA ASP A 229 4.50 -2.94 9.98
C ASP A 229 4.81 -4.34 10.57
N LEU A 230 3.79 -5.20 10.67
CA LEU A 230 3.86 -6.55 11.24
C LEU A 230 4.30 -6.59 12.73
N SER A 231 4.13 -5.50 13.46
CA SER A 231 4.48 -5.41 14.88
C SER A 231 3.39 -5.98 15.78
N ILE A 232 2.13 -5.89 15.36
CA ILE A 232 0.97 -6.49 16.02
C ILE A 232 0.11 -7.26 15.01
N SER A 233 -0.80 -8.09 15.52
CA SER A 233 -1.71 -8.82 14.64
C SER A 233 -2.71 -7.87 13.94
N PRO A 234 -3.17 -8.19 12.71
CA PRO A 234 -4.18 -7.39 12.01
C PRO A 234 -5.48 -7.23 12.80
N PHE A 235 -5.87 -8.25 13.57
CA PHE A 235 -7.03 -8.18 14.46
C PHE A 235 -6.84 -7.12 15.54
N GLU A 236 -5.76 -7.24 16.33
CA GLU A 236 -5.47 -6.28 17.40
C GLU A 236 -5.39 -4.85 16.87
N GLY A 237 -4.65 -4.62 15.78
CA GLY A 237 -4.48 -3.29 15.19
C GLY A 237 -5.78 -2.64 14.77
N MET A 238 -6.74 -3.41 14.21
CA MET A 238 -8.00 -2.85 13.72
C MET A 238 -9.08 -2.74 14.80
N TRP A 239 -8.98 -3.50 15.91
CA TRP A 239 -10.00 -3.52 16.96
C TRP A 239 -9.61 -2.72 18.20
N ILE A 240 -8.36 -2.28 18.35
CA ILE A 240 -7.86 -1.57 19.53
C ILE A 240 -8.71 -0.32 19.86
N ALA A 241 -9.06 0.49 18.86
CA ALA A 241 -9.91 1.67 19.06
C ALA A 241 -11.30 1.27 19.58
N ASN A 242 -11.92 0.26 18.97
CA ASN A 242 -13.24 -0.24 19.38
C ASN A 242 -13.19 -0.77 20.83
N ILE A 243 -12.16 -1.55 21.18
CA ILE A 243 -11.99 -2.12 22.53
C ILE A 243 -11.86 -1.02 23.59
N ILE A 244 -11.18 0.08 23.27
CA ILE A 244 -11.01 1.22 24.21
C ILE A 244 -12.32 2.01 24.34
N PHE A 245 -13.05 2.21 23.26
CA PHE A 245 -14.25 3.07 23.24
C PHE A 245 -15.54 2.39 23.67
N ILE A 246 -15.62 1.05 23.60
CA ILE A 246 -16.78 0.30 24.12
C ILE A 246 -17.02 0.57 25.61
N PRO A 247 -16.06 0.40 26.54
CA PRO A 247 -16.31 0.70 27.94
C PRO A 247 -16.66 2.16 28.20
N ILE A 248 -16.09 3.10 27.45
CA ILE A 248 -16.42 4.53 27.55
C ILE A 248 -17.89 4.75 27.18
N SER A 249 -18.37 4.15 26.09
CA SER A 249 -19.77 4.24 25.65
C SER A 249 -20.72 3.66 26.70
N LEU A 250 -20.39 2.53 27.29
CA LEU A 250 -21.19 1.88 28.34
C LEU A 250 -21.30 2.75 29.60
N ILE A 251 -20.18 3.33 30.05
CA ILE A 251 -20.16 4.26 31.18
C ILE A 251 -21.06 5.46 30.91
N LEU A 252 -20.99 6.07 29.74
CA LEU A 252 -21.83 7.21 29.36
C LEU A 252 -23.32 6.86 29.34
N ILE A 253 -23.67 5.67 28.85
CA ILE A 253 -25.07 5.18 28.86
C ILE A 253 -25.58 5.06 30.30
N VAL A 254 -24.81 4.42 31.21
CA VAL A 254 -25.18 4.25 32.62
C VAL A 254 -25.36 5.60 33.28
N LEU A 255 -24.45 6.54 33.06
CA LEU A 255 -24.53 7.91 33.61
C LEU A 255 -25.77 8.65 33.09
N SER A 256 -26.10 8.52 31.80
CA SER A 256 -27.28 9.12 31.20
C SER A 256 -28.57 8.57 31.81
N LEU A 257 -28.67 7.26 31.99
CA LEU A 257 -29.82 6.60 32.61
C LEU A 257 -30.00 7.00 34.08
N LYS A 258 -28.90 7.13 34.86
CA LYS A 258 -28.92 7.58 36.23
C LYS A 258 -29.37 9.03 36.34
N ASN A 259 -28.89 9.91 35.47
CA ASN A 259 -29.25 11.32 35.43
C ASN A 259 -30.72 11.55 35.01
N SER A 260 -31.27 10.67 34.20
CA SER A 260 -32.72 10.73 33.80
C SER A 260 -33.69 10.29 34.90
N ARG A 261 -33.18 9.52 35.91
CA ARG A 261 -34.00 9.01 37.04
C ARG A 261 -34.02 9.93 38.24
N LEU A 262 -33.22 10.98 38.28
CA LEU A 262 -33.26 11.97 39.36
C LEU A 262 -34.53 12.87 39.13
N PRO A 263 -35.51 12.90 40.05
CA PRO A 263 -36.64 13.81 39.93
C PRO A 263 -36.10 15.25 39.98
N LYS A 264 -36.59 16.10 39.09
CA LYS A 264 -36.37 17.53 39.16
C LYS A 264 -36.97 18.02 40.50
N ILE A 265 -36.14 18.27 41.51
CA ILE A 265 -36.55 19.11 42.60
C ILE A 265 -36.53 20.53 42.04
N SER A 266 -37.73 21.07 41.89
CA SER A 266 -38.00 22.43 41.40
C SER A 266 -37.49 23.47 42.36
#